data_663ba6d7fb6e297017549abc232e5f46
#
_entry.id   663ba6d7fb6e297017549abc232e5f46
#
_cell.length_a   1.000
_cell.length_b   1.000
_cell.length_c   1.000
_cell.angle_alpha   90.00
_cell.angle_beta   90.00
_cell.angle_gamma   90.00
#
_symmetry.space_group_name_H-M   'P 1'
#
loop_
_entity.id
_entity.type
_entity.pdbx_description
1 polymer ?
#
loop_
_entity_poly.entity_id
_entity_poly.type
_entity_poly.pdbx_seq_one_letter_code
_entity_poly.pdbx_strand_id
1 'polypeptide(L)'
;GKFIQTNIKSLEQININETVIKSESNQYKFEKTVVASGAFSKSLTDQLGEKIPLDTERGYHVHFKDKEHLIQRPVIFLDRGFGMTPMNQGLRAVGTVELGGLKNPPSQKRIDYIIKCAKELLPQLGKHEDEWLGFRPTLPDFLPILGPSLKNKNIIYAFGHQHLGWTLGAITGKIISRIVAGEKTNLDLTPYSSKRFN
;
A
#
# COMPACT_ATOMS: atom_id res chain seq x y z
N GLY A 1 -3.38 -18.71 -14.51
CA GLY A 1 -2.32 -18.13 -13.69
C GLY A 1 -1.95 -19.05 -12.52
N LYS A 2 -0.78 -18.83 -11.94
CA LYS A 2 -0.30 -19.56 -10.75
C LYS A 2 -0.08 -18.56 -9.63
N PHE A 3 -0.60 -18.84 -8.43
CA PHE A 3 -0.30 -18.10 -7.21
C PHE A 3 0.81 -18.81 -6.43
N ILE A 4 1.82 -18.05 -5.98
CA ILE A 4 2.94 -18.58 -5.18
C ILE A 4 3.10 -17.63 -3.98
N GLN A 5 2.90 -18.13 -2.78
CA GLN A 5 3.16 -17.41 -1.55
C GLN A 5 4.62 -17.59 -1.15
N THR A 6 5.42 -16.51 -1.26
CA THR A 6 6.84 -16.52 -0.92
C THR A 6 7.36 -15.11 -0.67
N ASN A 7 8.46 -14.99 0.09
CA ASN A 7 9.15 -13.72 0.29
C ASN A 7 10.12 -13.46 -0.86
N ILE A 8 9.92 -12.36 -1.56
CA ILE A 8 10.85 -11.91 -2.61
C ILE A 8 12.02 -11.18 -1.97
N LYS A 9 13.22 -11.64 -2.27
CA LYS A 9 14.49 -11.09 -1.77
C LYS A 9 15.15 -10.15 -2.77
N SER A 10 15.14 -10.52 -4.04
CA SER A 10 15.73 -9.68 -5.08
C SER A 10 14.97 -9.76 -6.40
N LEU A 11 15.17 -8.69 -7.15
CA LEU A 11 14.74 -8.52 -8.53
C LEU A 11 15.95 -8.07 -9.33
N GLU A 12 16.36 -8.88 -10.31
CA GLU A 12 17.55 -8.67 -11.12
C GLU A 12 17.19 -8.68 -12.60
N GLN A 13 17.88 -7.86 -13.37
CA GLN A 13 17.88 -7.96 -14.82
C GLN A 13 19.05 -8.85 -15.25
N ILE A 14 18.76 -9.91 -16.01
CA ILE A 14 19.82 -10.76 -16.59
C ILE A 14 20.20 -10.25 -17.97
N ASN A 15 19.20 -9.95 -18.80
CA ASN A 15 19.39 -9.40 -20.14
C ASN A 15 18.18 -8.55 -20.55
N ILE A 16 18.16 -8.06 -21.78
CA ILE A 16 17.10 -7.17 -22.29
C ILE A 16 15.71 -7.83 -22.30
N ASN A 17 15.63 -9.15 -22.32
CA ASN A 17 14.38 -9.91 -22.44
C ASN A 17 14.07 -10.77 -21.20
N GLU A 18 14.91 -10.74 -20.17
CA GLU A 18 14.76 -11.63 -19.01
C GLU A 18 14.99 -10.91 -17.68
N THR A 19 14.01 -11.01 -16.82
CA THR A 19 14.09 -10.61 -15.42
C THR A 19 14.07 -11.83 -14.51
N VAL A 20 14.80 -11.76 -13.41
CA VAL A 20 14.88 -12.84 -12.41
C VAL A 20 14.40 -12.34 -11.07
N ILE A 21 13.45 -13.07 -10.51
CA ILE A 21 12.95 -12.86 -9.15
C ILE A 21 13.50 -13.97 -8.29
N LYS A 22 14.20 -13.62 -7.21
CA LYS A 22 14.70 -14.59 -6.22
C LYS A 22 13.86 -14.50 -4.94
N SER A 23 13.38 -15.63 -4.49
CA SER A 23 12.82 -15.84 -3.15
C SER A 23 13.84 -16.49 -2.24
N GLU A 24 13.44 -16.85 -1.03
CA GLU A 24 14.32 -17.55 -0.09
C GLU A 24 14.81 -18.92 -0.60
N SER A 25 13.95 -19.62 -1.35
CA SER A 25 14.20 -21.00 -1.77
C SER A 25 14.21 -21.23 -3.28
N ASN A 26 13.73 -20.27 -4.06
CA ASN A 26 13.54 -20.44 -5.50
C ASN A 26 13.95 -19.22 -6.30
N GLN A 27 14.22 -19.47 -7.57
CA GLN A 27 14.47 -18.45 -8.58
C GLN A 27 13.46 -18.62 -9.71
N TYR A 28 12.90 -17.50 -10.14
CA TYR A 28 11.90 -17.47 -11.23
C TYR A 28 12.37 -16.52 -12.32
N LYS A 29 12.17 -16.92 -13.56
CA LYS A 29 12.54 -16.16 -14.76
C LYS A 29 11.30 -15.74 -15.52
N PHE A 30 11.25 -14.47 -15.92
CA PHE A 30 10.13 -13.89 -16.64
C PHE A 30 10.60 -12.90 -17.70
N GLU A 31 9.84 -12.80 -18.79
CA GLU A 31 10.04 -11.75 -19.80
C GLU A 31 9.68 -10.37 -19.25
N LYS A 32 8.61 -10.29 -18.45
CA LYS A 32 8.16 -9.04 -17.82
C LYS A 32 7.80 -9.28 -16.35
N THR A 33 8.11 -8.30 -15.54
CA THR A 33 7.81 -8.32 -14.09
C THR A 33 7.07 -7.05 -13.70
N VAL A 34 5.97 -7.21 -12.95
CA VAL A 34 5.25 -6.08 -12.35
C VAL A 34 5.58 -6.01 -10.87
N VAL A 35 6.12 -4.88 -10.43
CA VAL A 35 6.35 -4.58 -9.01
C VAL A 35 5.12 -3.86 -8.47
N ALA A 36 4.34 -4.56 -7.65
CA ALA A 36 3.12 -4.07 -7.03
C ALA A 36 3.09 -4.34 -5.51
N SER A 37 4.26 -4.24 -4.86
CA SER A 37 4.48 -4.62 -3.45
C SER A 37 4.14 -3.49 -2.46
N GLY A 38 3.39 -2.46 -2.87
CA GLY A 38 2.97 -1.37 -2.00
C GLY A 38 4.17 -0.68 -1.34
N ALA A 39 4.15 -0.52 -0.03
CA ALA A 39 5.22 0.13 0.73
C ALA A 39 6.57 -0.62 0.67
N PHE A 40 6.56 -1.90 0.33
CA PHE A 40 7.77 -2.73 0.22
C PHE A 40 8.45 -2.61 -1.15
N SER A 41 7.86 -1.90 -2.12
CA SER A 41 8.41 -1.75 -3.47
C SER A 41 9.77 -1.05 -3.50
N LYS A 42 10.03 -0.14 -2.54
CA LYS A 42 11.28 0.62 -2.46
C LYS A 42 12.52 -0.29 -2.44
N SER A 43 12.49 -1.36 -1.67
CA SER A 43 13.63 -2.28 -1.57
C SER A 43 13.99 -2.96 -2.90
N LEU A 44 13.01 -3.14 -3.78
CA LEU A 44 13.21 -3.71 -5.11
C LEU A 44 13.68 -2.66 -6.12
N THR A 45 13.15 -1.43 -6.04
CA THR A 45 13.59 -0.34 -6.94
C THR A 45 15.02 0.11 -6.63
N ASP A 46 15.40 0.14 -5.36
CA ASP A 46 16.78 0.46 -4.94
C ASP A 46 17.80 -0.56 -5.50
N GLN A 47 17.46 -1.84 -5.59
CA GLN A 47 18.30 -2.89 -6.21
C GLN A 47 18.51 -2.66 -7.72
N LEU A 48 17.55 -2.03 -8.40
CA LEU A 48 17.65 -1.66 -9.80
C LEU A 48 18.41 -0.34 -10.01
N GLY A 49 18.84 0.32 -8.92
CA GLY A 49 19.53 1.61 -8.96
C GLY A 49 18.58 2.79 -9.24
N GLU A 50 17.27 2.63 -9.03
CA GLU A 50 16.31 3.72 -9.11
C GLU A 50 15.94 4.22 -7.71
N LYS A 51 16.31 5.48 -7.43
CA LYS A 51 16.03 6.12 -6.15
C LYS A 51 14.65 6.76 -6.16
N ILE A 52 13.65 5.99 -5.74
CA ILE A 52 12.28 6.46 -5.62
C ILE A 52 12.01 6.87 -4.17
N PRO A 53 11.52 8.09 -3.89
CA PRO A 53 11.28 8.59 -2.53
C PRO A 53 9.97 8.01 -1.94
N LEU A 54 9.81 6.69 -2.07
CA LEU A 54 8.71 5.96 -1.46
C LEU A 54 8.97 5.79 0.04
N ASP A 55 8.02 6.22 0.85
CA ASP A 55 7.98 5.98 2.28
C ASP A 55 6.62 5.43 2.67
N THR A 56 6.36 5.28 3.95
CA THR A 56 5.09 4.78 4.44
C THR A 56 4.46 5.72 5.46
N GLU A 57 3.21 6.06 5.22
CA GLU A 57 2.33 6.62 6.24
C GLU A 57 1.67 5.48 7.00
N ARG A 58 2.12 5.24 8.22
CA ARG A 58 1.59 4.20 9.09
C ARG A 58 0.24 4.63 9.62
N GLY A 59 -0.76 3.76 9.48
CA GLY A 59 -2.10 3.97 9.99
C GLY A 59 -2.49 2.86 10.97
N TYR A 60 -3.28 3.23 11.97
CA TYR A 60 -3.69 2.31 13.03
C TYR A 60 -5.20 2.14 13.04
N HIS A 61 -5.66 0.96 13.43
CA HIS A 61 -7.03 0.79 13.84
C HIS A 61 -7.17 -0.17 15.03
N VAL A 62 -8.27 -0.01 15.73
CA VAL A 62 -8.74 -0.94 16.76
C VAL A 62 -10.12 -1.44 16.41
N HIS A 63 -10.46 -2.64 16.89
CA HIS A 63 -11.72 -3.29 16.61
C HIS A 63 -12.51 -3.54 17.90
N PHE A 64 -13.79 -3.17 17.91
CA PHE A 64 -14.74 -3.42 19.00
C PHE A 64 -15.77 -4.42 18.50
N LYS A 65 -15.66 -5.65 18.95
CA LYS A 65 -16.52 -6.75 18.55
C LYS A 65 -17.98 -6.51 18.92
N ASP A 66 -18.90 -6.97 18.07
CA ASP A 66 -20.34 -6.91 18.28
C ASP A 66 -20.87 -5.48 18.57
N LYS A 67 -20.18 -4.44 18.06
CA LYS A 67 -20.53 -3.02 18.23
C LYS A 67 -20.88 -2.29 16.93
N GLU A 68 -21.00 -3.02 15.81
CA GLU A 68 -21.37 -2.47 14.50
C GLU A 68 -22.69 -1.73 14.50
N HIS A 69 -23.65 -2.16 15.33
CA HIS A 69 -24.99 -1.58 15.44
C HIS A 69 -25.02 -0.16 16.04
N LEU A 70 -23.92 0.28 16.68
CA LEU A 70 -23.86 1.59 17.34
C LEU A 70 -23.82 2.76 16.35
N ILE A 71 -23.39 2.52 15.11
CA ILE A 71 -23.46 3.49 14.02
C ILE A 71 -23.93 2.80 12.74
N GLN A 72 -24.65 3.52 11.89
CA GLN A 72 -25.25 2.95 10.67
C GLN A 72 -24.40 3.13 9.42
N ARG A 73 -23.37 3.99 9.47
CA ARG A 73 -22.51 4.35 8.34
C ARG A 73 -21.13 4.78 8.81
N PRO A 74 -20.11 4.76 7.94
CA PRO A 74 -18.82 5.35 8.27
C PRO A 74 -18.94 6.82 8.64
N VAL A 75 -18.24 7.24 9.69
CA VAL A 75 -18.17 8.62 10.17
C VAL A 75 -16.72 9.00 10.37
N ILE A 76 -16.33 10.18 9.86
CA ILE A 76 -15.00 10.74 10.04
C ILE A 76 -15.12 11.99 10.92
N PHE A 77 -14.31 12.08 11.96
CA PHE A 77 -14.19 13.21 12.87
C PHE A 77 -12.91 13.97 12.50
N LEU A 78 -13.06 15.00 11.67
CA LEU A 78 -11.93 15.73 11.09
C LEU A 78 -11.12 16.48 12.15
N ASP A 79 -11.77 17.03 13.15
CA ASP A 79 -11.16 17.72 14.29
C ASP A 79 -10.27 16.81 15.16
N ARG A 80 -10.52 15.50 15.12
CA ARG A 80 -9.81 14.49 15.88
C ARG A 80 -8.89 13.61 15.02
N GLY A 81 -8.94 13.73 13.69
CA GLY A 81 -8.12 12.94 12.77
C GLY A 81 -8.37 11.43 12.85
N PHE A 82 -9.61 11.00 13.15
CA PHE A 82 -9.99 9.61 13.19
C PHE A 82 -11.41 9.37 12.67
N GLY A 83 -11.74 8.11 12.42
CA GLY A 83 -13.07 7.73 11.96
C GLY A 83 -13.51 6.40 12.55
N MET A 84 -14.81 6.13 12.46
CA MET A 84 -15.41 4.86 12.85
C MET A 84 -16.23 4.30 11.68
N THR A 85 -16.18 2.98 11.52
CA THR A 85 -16.88 2.27 10.43
C THR A 85 -17.49 0.99 10.97
N PRO A 86 -18.82 0.76 10.76
CA PRO A 86 -19.41 -0.53 11.06
C PRO A 86 -18.88 -1.57 10.08
N MET A 87 -18.46 -2.71 10.59
CA MET A 87 -17.95 -3.86 9.85
C MET A 87 -18.79 -5.09 10.19
N ASN A 88 -18.69 -6.15 9.38
CA ASN A 88 -19.49 -7.38 9.61
C ASN A 88 -19.26 -8.04 10.99
N GLN A 89 -18.15 -7.75 11.63
CA GLN A 89 -17.75 -8.40 12.89
C GLN A 89 -17.61 -7.41 14.06
N GLY A 90 -18.11 -6.17 13.91
CA GLY A 90 -18.04 -5.16 14.95
C GLY A 90 -17.74 -3.76 14.41
N LEU A 91 -17.37 -2.86 15.29
CA LEU A 91 -17.05 -1.47 14.96
C LEU A 91 -15.53 -1.27 14.89
N ARG A 92 -15.03 -0.76 13.75
CA ARG A 92 -13.64 -0.39 13.57
C ARG A 92 -13.45 1.11 13.83
N ALA A 93 -12.56 1.47 14.74
CA ALA A 93 -12.06 2.81 14.91
C ALA A 93 -10.66 2.92 14.28
N VAL A 94 -10.48 3.86 13.35
CA VAL A 94 -9.26 4.01 12.55
C VAL A 94 -8.80 5.45 12.57
N GLY A 95 -7.50 5.68 12.62
CA GLY A 95 -6.99 7.04 12.57
C GLY A 95 -5.48 7.13 12.60
N THR A 96 -5.03 8.35 12.77
CA THR A 96 -3.65 8.79 12.87
C THR A 96 -2.81 8.50 11.62
N VAL A 97 -1.78 9.30 11.45
CA VAL A 97 -0.72 9.11 10.46
C VAL A 97 0.62 9.21 11.18
N GLU A 98 1.51 8.27 10.89
CA GLU A 98 2.85 8.24 11.46
C GLU A 98 3.87 7.99 10.36
N LEU A 99 4.89 8.82 10.29
CA LEU A 99 6.07 8.62 9.46
C LEU A 99 7.10 7.84 10.30
N GLY A 100 6.96 6.54 10.32
CA GLY A 100 7.76 5.65 11.20
C GLY A 100 8.51 4.55 10.42
N GLY A 101 8.45 4.57 9.10
CA GLY A 101 9.06 3.54 8.26
C GLY A 101 8.45 2.15 8.48
N LEU A 102 9.09 1.14 7.90
CA LEU A 102 8.58 -0.24 7.91
C LEU A 102 9.03 -1.06 9.13
N LYS A 103 10.10 -0.64 9.81
CA LYS A 103 10.78 -1.48 10.83
C LYS A 103 10.47 -1.11 12.28
N ASN A 104 10.04 0.12 12.53
CA ASN A 104 9.76 0.57 13.89
C ASN A 104 8.57 -0.19 14.49
N PRO A 105 8.57 -0.47 15.80
CA PRO A 105 7.43 -1.09 16.46
C PRO A 105 6.17 -0.19 16.38
N PRO A 106 4.97 -0.74 16.56
CA PRO A 106 3.74 0.04 16.66
C PRO A 106 3.80 1.07 17.79
N SER A 107 3.18 2.22 17.60
CA SER A 107 3.09 3.28 18.57
C SER A 107 1.85 3.10 19.47
N GLN A 108 2.04 2.67 20.71
CA GLN A 108 0.94 2.49 21.66
C GLN A 108 0.18 3.80 21.91
N LYS A 109 0.88 4.94 21.95
CA LYS A 109 0.24 6.26 22.11
C LYS A 109 -0.82 6.56 21.05
N ARG A 110 -0.61 6.09 19.81
CA ARG A 110 -1.57 6.29 18.70
C ARG A 110 -2.77 5.38 18.82
N ILE A 111 -2.54 4.16 19.25
CA ILE A 111 -3.60 3.19 19.55
C ILE A 111 -4.47 3.70 20.69
N ASP A 112 -3.85 4.11 21.80
CA ASP A 112 -4.54 4.66 22.98
C ASP A 112 -5.34 5.92 22.64
N TYR A 113 -4.82 6.77 21.75
CA TYR A 113 -5.53 7.95 21.28
C TYR A 113 -6.82 7.58 20.54
N ILE A 114 -6.76 6.60 19.61
CA ILE A 114 -7.93 6.12 18.87
C ILE A 114 -8.97 5.53 19.84
N ILE A 115 -8.54 4.72 20.78
CA ILE A 115 -9.40 4.12 21.80
C ILE A 115 -10.08 5.19 22.65
N LYS A 116 -9.31 6.18 23.10
CA LYS A 116 -9.83 7.32 23.88
C LYS A 116 -10.91 8.07 23.08
N CYS A 117 -10.61 8.50 21.87
CA CYS A 117 -11.55 9.23 21.03
C CYS A 117 -12.84 8.43 20.76
N ALA A 118 -12.70 7.14 20.48
CA ALA A 118 -13.84 6.27 20.23
C ALA A 118 -14.75 6.16 21.46
N LYS A 119 -14.17 5.94 22.65
CA LYS A 119 -14.91 5.79 23.91
C LYS A 119 -15.52 7.09 24.42
N GLU A 120 -14.92 8.24 24.15
CA GLU A 120 -15.50 9.55 24.45
C GLU A 120 -16.81 9.79 23.67
N LEU A 121 -16.87 9.32 22.43
CA LEU A 121 -18.05 9.46 21.57
C LEU A 121 -19.10 8.36 21.82
N LEU A 122 -18.64 7.15 22.11
CA LEU A 122 -19.48 5.97 22.34
C LEU A 122 -19.01 5.26 23.61
N PRO A 123 -19.42 5.73 24.82
CA PRO A 123 -18.99 5.14 26.09
C PRO A 123 -19.33 3.65 26.26
N GLN A 124 -20.33 3.16 25.52
CA GLN A 124 -20.79 1.76 25.54
C GLN A 124 -19.90 0.79 24.72
N LEU A 125 -18.80 1.25 24.11
CA LEU A 125 -17.91 0.38 23.31
C LEU A 125 -17.28 -0.76 24.13
N GLY A 126 -16.97 -0.50 25.41
CA GLY A 126 -16.32 -1.52 26.24
C GLY A 126 -14.85 -1.74 25.86
N LYS A 127 -14.41 -3.01 25.89
CA LYS A 127 -13.04 -3.40 25.58
C LYS A 127 -12.85 -3.56 24.07
N HIS A 128 -11.74 -3.11 23.52
CA HIS A 128 -11.31 -3.45 22.16
C HIS A 128 -10.64 -4.84 22.15
N GLU A 129 -10.62 -5.50 21.01
CA GLU A 129 -10.04 -6.84 20.88
C GLU A 129 -8.74 -6.83 20.08
N ASP A 130 -8.77 -6.22 18.88
CA ASP A 130 -7.65 -6.24 17.95
C ASP A 130 -7.07 -4.86 17.71
N GLU A 131 -5.75 -4.82 17.62
CA GLU A 131 -4.96 -3.66 17.22
C GLU A 131 -4.24 -3.98 15.91
N TRP A 132 -4.27 -3.05 14.96
CA TRP A 132 -3.66 -3.27 13.67
C TRP A 132 -2.88 -2.05 13.21
N LEU A 133 -1.75 -2.33 12.55
CA LEU A 133 -0.89 -1.35 11.89
C LEU A 133 -0.81 -1.65 10.41
N GLY A 134 -1.06 -0.65 9.57
CA GLY A 134 -0.91 -0.71 8.13
C GLY A 134 0.08 0.30 7.58
N PHE A 135 0.67 -0.05 6.45
CA PHE A 135 1.70 0.74 5.76
C PHE A 135 1.15 1.29 4.45
N ARG A 136 0.77 2.56 4.43
CA ARG A 136 0.31 3.22 3.20
C ARG A 136 1.53 3.61 2.37
N PRO A 137 1.67 3.13 1.13
CA PRO A 137 2.79 3.47 0.27
C PRO A 137 2.64 4.92 -0.23
N THR A 138 3.43 5.83 0.32
CA THR A 138 3.29 7.27 0.10
C THR A 138 4.49 7.81 -0.66
N LEU A 139 4.21 8.64 -1.66
CA LEU A 139 5.18 9.45 -2.41
C LEU A 139 4.97 10.93 -2.08
N PRO A 140 6.00 11.79 -2.21
CA PRO A 140 5.91 13.19 -1.80
C PRO A 140 4.81 14.00 -2.50
N ASP A 141 4.45 13.62 -3.72
CA ASP A 141 3.41 14.25 -4.54
C ASP A 141 2.05 13.53 -4.47
N PHE A 142 1.95 12.47 -3.68
CA PHE A 142 0.75 11.63 -3.51
C PHE A 142 0.25 10.93 -4.79
N LEU A 143 1.02 10.96 -5.88
CA LEU A 143 0.68 10.26 -7.12
C LEU A 143 1.37 8.88 -7.15
N PRO A 144 0.69 7.80 -7.56
CA PRO A 144 1.33 6.50 -7.72
C PRO A 144 2.35 6.50 -8.85
N ILE A 145 3.23 5.50 -8.85
CA ILE A 145 4.10 5.21 -9.99
C ILE A 145 3.46 4.11 -10.81
N LEU A 146 3.18 4.43 -12.09
CA LEU A 146 2.59 3.52 -13.06
C LEU A 146 3.42 3.57 -14.36
N GLY A 147 4.01 2.45 -14.73
CA GLY A 147 4.75 2.35 -15.98
C GLY A 147 6.10 1.67 -15.85
N PRO A 148 6.88 1.64 -16.94
CA PRO A 148 8.16 0.94 -16.96
C PRO A 148 9.21 1.65 -16.11
N SER A 149 10.11 0.84 -15.57
CA SER A 149 11.35 1.28 -14.95
C SER A 149 12.20 2.06 -15.96
N LEU A 150 12.93 3.07 -15.51
CA LEU A 150 13.88 3.82 -16.33
C LEU A 150 15.10 2.99 -16.71
N LYS A 151 15.41 1.97 -15.92
CA LYS A 151 16.57 1.10 -16.12
C LYS A 151 16.23 -0.13 -16.96
N ASN A 152 15.00 -0.64 -16.84
CA ASN A 152 14.58 -1.83 -17.58
C ASN A 152 13.11 -1.75 -17.96
N LYS A 153 12.80 -1.64 -19.25
CA LYS A 153 11.42 -1.56 -19.77
C LYS A 153 10.56 -2.81 -19.49
N ASN A 154 11.17 -3.94 -19.16
CA ASN A 154 10.47 -5.17 -18.81
C ASN A 154 10.08 -5.26 -17.33
N ILE A 155 10.57 -4.31 -16.51
CA ILE A 155 10.12 -4.14 -15.14
C ILE A 155 9.13 -2.98 -15.10
N ILE A 156 7.92 -3.26 -14.65
CA ILE A 156 6.80 -2.32 -14.68
C ILE A 156 6.39 -2.03 -13.23
N TYR A 157 6.25 -0.78 -12.89
CA TYR A 157 5.86 -0.32 -11.56
C TYR A 157 4.36 -0.08 -11.46
N ALA A 158 3.77 -0.49 -10.33
CA ALA A 158 2.37 -0.27 -9.99
C ALA A 158 2.22 -0.12 -8.46
N PHE A 159 2.73 0.97 -7.89
CA PHE A 159 2.72 1.19 -6.44
C PHE A 159 2.63 2.67 -6.06
N GLY A 160 2.50 2.95 -4.76
CA GLY A 160 2.48 4.33 -4.26
C GLY A 160 1.09 4.97 -4.20
N HIS A 161 0.02 4.17 -4.16
CA HIS A 161 -1.38 4.65 -4.21
C HIS A 161 -1.89 5.24 -2.89
N GLN A 162 -1.06 5.31 -1.86
CA GLN A 162 -1.41 5.88 -0.57
C GLN A 162 -2.72 5.30 0.01
N HIS A 163 -3.73 6.14 0.24
CA HIS A 163 -5.06 5.75 0.74
C HIS A 163 -5.97 5.15 -0.33
N LEU A 164 -5.65 5.34 -1.61
CA LEU A 164 -6.55 5.06 -2.74
C LEU A 164 -6.28 3.73 -3.44
N GLY A 165 -5.40 2.88 -2.89
CA GLY A 165 -5.00 1.63 -3.53
C GLY A 165 -6.17 0.71 -3.88
N TRP A 166 -7.14 0.54 -2.99
CA TRP A 166 -8.35 -0.22 -3.27
C TRP A 166 -9.22 0.43 -4.35
N THR A 167 -9.46 1.73 -4.23
CA THR A 167 -10.30 2.49 -5.18
C THR A 167 -9.72 2.46 -6.58
N LEU A 168 -8.40 2.61 -6.70
CA LEU A 168 -7.70 2.70 -7.99
C LEU A 168 -7.20 1.33 -8.52
N GLY A 169 -7.37 0.25 -7.76
CA GLY A 169 -6.83 -1.06 -8.11
C GLY A 169 -7.28 -1.57 -9.48
N ALA A 170 -8.57 -1.47 -9.79
CA ALA A 170 -9.12 -1.94 -11.06
C ALA A 170 -8.59 -1.14 -12.26
N ILE A 171 -8.57 0.18 -12.18
CA ILE A 171 -8.04 1.03 -13.27
C ILE A 171 -6.53 0.86 -13.42
N THR A 172 -5.80 0.75 -12.32
CA THR A 172 -4.37 0.44 -12.32
C THR A 172 -4.11 -0.89 -13.04
N GLY A 173 -4.84 -1.95 -12.67
CA GLY A 173 -4.72 -3.25 -13.34
C GLY A 173 -4.96 -3.17 -14.84
N LYS A 174 -5.98 -2.42 -15.27
CA LYS A 174 -6.29 -2.20 -16.70
C LYS A 174 -5.16 -1.45 -17.42
N ILE A 175 -4.57 -0.43 -16.81
CA ILE A 175 -3.44 0.31 -17.37
C ILE A 175 -2.22 -0.61 -17.51
N ILE A 176 -1.87 -1.29 -16.43
CA ILE A 176 -0.68 -2.15 -16.38
C ILE A 176 -0.81 -3.33 -17.36
N SER A 177 -2.00 -3.94 -17.50
CA SER A 177 -2.20 -5.03 -18.45
C SER A 177 -1.92 -4.59 -19.89
N ARG A 178 -2.34 -3.38 -20.30
CA ARG A 178 -2.03 -2.81 -21.62
C ARG A 178 -0.53 -2.58 -21.81
N ILE A 179 0.14 -2.01 -20.81
CA ILE A 179 1.60 -1.81 -20.84
C ILE A 179 2.32 -3.16 -21.00
N VAL A 180 1.91 -4.18 -20.24
CA VAL A 180 2.47 -5.53 -20.34
C VAL A 180 2.23 -6.13 -21.73
N ALA A 181 1.05 -5.93 -22.31
CA ALA A 181 0.71 -6.39 -23.66
C ALA A 181 1.40 -5.58 -24.78
N GLY A 182 2.07 -4.46 -24.47
CA GLY A 182 2.65 -3.57 -25.48
C GLY A 182 1.63 -2.68 -26.18
N GLU A 183 0.43 -2.56 -25.61
CA GLU A 183 -0.66 -1.73 -26.15
C GLU A 183 -0.53 -0.27 -25.67
N LYS A 184 -1.07 0.64 -26.48
CA LYS A 184 -1.16 2.06 -26.09
C LYS A 184 -2.21 2.24 -24.99
N THR A 185 -1.87 3.03 -23.98
CA THR A 185 -2.85 3.52 -23.01
C THR A 185 -3.52 4.78 -23.55
N ASN A 186 -4.82 4.96 -23.26
CA ASN A 186 -5.57 6.16 -23.64
C ASN A 186 -5.40 7.30 -22.62
N LEU A 187 -4.49 7.13 -21.66
CA LEU A 187 -4.20 8.08 -20.60
C LEU A 187 -2.76 8.57 -20.74
N ASP A 188 -2.54 9.84 -20.49
CA ASP A 188 -1.20 10.38 -20.31
C ASP A 188 -0.64 9.87 -18.98
N LEU A 189 0.37 9.02 -19.06
CA LEU A 189 1.05 8.45 -17.89
C LEU A 189 2.30 9.24 -17.48
N THR A 190 2.61 10.34 -18.16
CA THR A 190 3.78 11.18 -17.84
C THR A 190 3.82 11.61 -16.35
N PRO A 191 2.70 12.06 -15.74
CA PRO A 191 2.68 12.41 -14.32
C PRO A 191 2.93 11.23 -13.38
N TYR A 192 2.73 10.01 -13.84
CA TYR A 192 2.86 8.78 -13.05
C TYR A 192 4.20 8.06 -13.28
N SER A 193 5.06 8.58 -14.15
CA SER A 193 6.38 8.00 -14.43
C SER A 193 7.33 8.21 -13.24
N SER A 194 8.21 7.23 -12.95
CA SER A 194 9.30 7.38 -11.97
C SER A 194 10.30 8.47 -12.36
N LYS A 195 10.31 8.89 -13.64
CA LYS A 195 11.18 9.96 -14.15
C LYS A 195 11.00 11.29 -13.39
N ARG A 196 9.84 11.54 -12.82
CA ARG A 196 9.56 12.78 -12.07
C ARG A 196 10.38 12.94 -10.79
N PHE A 197 11.06 11.89 -10.36
CA PHE A 197 11.95 11.88 -9.20
C PHE A 197 13.45 11.70 -9.55
N ASN A 198 13.79 11.67 -10.85
CA ASN A 198 15.17 11.45 -11.33
C ASN A 198 15.61 12.57 -12.26
#